data_0f245ba412e92ecd51fdf9cd7109dd1f
#
_entry.id   0f245ba412e92ecd51fdf9cd7109dd1f
#
_cell.length_a   1.000
_cell.length_b   1.000
_cell.length_c   1.000
_cell.angle_alpha   90.00
_cell.angle_beta   90.00
_cell.angle_gamma   90.00
#
_symmetry.space_group_name_H-M   'P 1'
#
loop_
_entity.id
_entity.type
_entity.pdbx_description
1 polymer ?
#
loop_
_entity_poly.entity_id
_entity_poly.type
_entity_poly.pdbx_seq_one_letter_code
_entity_poly.pdbx_strand_id
1 'polypeptide(L)'
;MSVRRVMGTETEYAVSAPGQGRYNPVQLSFDVVGAASDASRSHIRWDYRQEDPVNDARGTRLERAAAHPDLLTDAPQLNITNVIAPNGGRIYVDHAHPEYSAPETTDPFEAVRYDRAGDLIMRAAAAKASETTGRKIVLHRNNVDGKGASWGTHENYMMLRSVPFDLVTRLMTTHFVSRQIFIGSGRVGIGEHSENAGYQLSQRADYFHMKVGLQTTFDRPIINTRDESHSTDEYRRLHVIVGDANRMDVPQALKLGTTSMLLWLLEHADMAEIDLNEALEPLTLADPVEAMHTVSHDLTLAAPLPLETGGTTTAWQMQVSLRGLVYAAAATVYGTDTSGEPAWPDRSTRNIMAMWGQALADVATVRHADDDGRLTMREQASRLEWLLKWQ
;
A
#
# COMPACT_ATOMS: atom_id res chain seq x y z
N MET A 1 7.96 13.67 -16.55
CA MET A 1 6.58 13.21 -16.68
C MET A 1 6.62 11.73 -17.03
N SER A 2 6.36 10.87 -16.02
CA SER A 2 6.59 9.43 -16.11
C SER A 2 6.00 8.75 -14.89
N VAL A 3 6.20 7.44 -14.72
CA VAL A 3 5.95 6.76 -13.44
C VAL A 3 6.76 7.37 -12.29
N ARG A 4 7.77 8.15 -12.61
CA ARG A 4 8.71 8.75 -11.65
C ARG A 4 8.06 9.90 -10.88
N ARG A 5 7.93 9.69 -9.58
CA ARG A 5 7.55 10.69 -8.58
C ARG A 5 8.25 10.35 -7.28
N VAL A 6 8.42 11.29 -6.39
CA VAL A 6 8.91 10.98 -5.04
C VAL A 6 7.93 10.04 -4.37
N MET A 7 8.43 8.88 -3.96
CA MET A 7 7.67 7.83 -3.29
C MET A 7 8.52 7.12 -2.25
N GLY A 8 7.88 6.48 -1.29
CA GLY A 8 8.52 5.65 -0.28
C GLY A 8 7.52 4.66 0.33
N THR A 9 8.05 3.69 1.07
CA THR A 9 7.26 2.67 1.76
C THR A 9 7.56 2.68 3.25
N GLU A 10 6.56 2.32 4.04
CA GLU A 10 6.65 2.06 5.47
C GLU A 10 6.19 0.64 5.73
N THR A 11 6.94 -0.11 6.52
CA THR A 11 6.60 -1.51 6.83
C THR A 11 6.70 -1.73 8.33
N GLU A 12 5.57 -2.05 8.93
CA GLU A 12 5.48 -2.54 10.30
C GLU A 12 5.73 -4.06 10.31
N TYR A 13 6.47 -4.53 11.30
CA TYR A 13 6.73 -5.95 11.51
C TYR A 13 6.07 -6.41 12.81
N ALA A 14 5.31 -7.50 12.77
CA ALA A 14 4.95 -8.13 14.01
C ALA A 14 6.19 -8.77 14.65
N VAL A 15 6.22 -8.80 15.99
CA VAL A 15 7.33 -9.33 16.75
C VAL A 15 6.88 -10.42 17.70
N SER A 16 7.65 -11.49 17.80
CA SER A 16 7.38 -12.59 18.72
C SER A 16 8.64 -13.13 19.38
N ALA A 17 8.46 -13.80 20.51
CA ALA A 17 9.51 -14.51 21.22
C ALA A 17 9.13 -16.01 21.36
N PRO A 18 9.38 -16.83 20.30
CA PRO A 18 9.03 -18.25 20.33
C PRO A 18 9.68 -19.00 21.49
N GLY A 19 8.93 -19.86 22.16
CA GLY A 19 9.39 -20.61 23.34
C GLY A 19 9.20 -19.88 24.66
N GLN A 20 8.75 -18.62 24.68
CA GLN A 20 8.36 -17.90 25.89
C GLN A 20 6.84 -17.87 26.02
N GLY A 21 6.31 -18.31 27.17
CA GLY A 21 4.87 -18.38 27.41
C GLY A 21 4.18 -17.00 27.49
N ARG A 22 4.92 -15.95 27.88
CA ARG A 22 4.46 -14.56 27.91
C ARG A 22 5.60 -13.62 27.54
N TYR A 23 5.33 -12.66 26.69
CA TYR A 23 6.26 -11.58 26.33
C TYR A 23 5.49 -10.29 26.06
N ASN A 24 6.17 -9.17 26.21
CA ASN A 24 5.60 -7.85 25.88
C ASN A 24 6.09 -7.47 24.47
N PRO A 25 5.22 -7.40 23.45
CA PRO A 25 5.60 -7.04 22.09
C PRO A 25 6.17 -5.61 21.99
N VAL A 26 5.67 -4.67 22.78
CA VAL A 26 6.19 -3.30 22.83
C VAL A 26 7.66 -3.30 23.27
N GLN A 27 8.00 -4.03 24.35
CA GLN A 27 9.39 -4.14 24.81
C GLN A 27 10.28 -4.81 23.75
N LEU A 28 9.82 -5.89 23.11
CA LEU A 28 10.57 -6.54 22.03
C LEU A 28 10.82 -5.60 20.86
N SER A 29 9.85 -4.74 20.53
CA SER A 29 10.00 -3.74 19.48
C SER A 29 11.06 -2.71 19.84
N PHE A 30 11.09 -2.22 21.05
CA PHE A 30 12.17 -1.35 21.55
C PHE A 30 13.53 -2.05 21.53
N ASP A 31 13.60 -3.33 21.92
CA ASP A 31 14.83 -4.11 21.89
C ASP A 31 15.38 -4.22 20.44
N VAL A 32 14.50 -4.46 19.46
CA VAL A 32 14.88 -4.54 18.03
C VAL A 32 15.34 -3.18 17.51
N VAL A 33 14.58 -2.11 17.75
CA VAL A 33 14.92 -0.76 17.27
C VAL A 33 16.21 -0.27 17.93
N GLY A 34 16.38 -0.50 19.23
CA GLY A 34 17.61 -0.19 19.95
C GLY A 34 18.84 -0.93 19.39
N ALA A 35 18.67 -2.20 19.01
CA ALA A 35 19.73 -3.01 18.41
C ALA A 35 20.09 -2.61 16.97
N ALA A 36 19.20 -1.92 16.26
CA ALA A 36 19.48 -1.39 14.92
C ALA A 36 20.50 -0.25 14.93
N SER A 37 20.71 0.39 16.09
CA SER A 37 21.70 1.47 16.25
C SER A 37 23.11 0.91 16.43
N ASP A 38 24.09 1.54 15.75
CA ASP A 38 25.48 1.54 16.19
C ASP A 38 25.68 2.61 17.25
N ALA A 39 26.60 2.39 18.20
CA ALA A 39 26.97 3.38 19.21
C ALA A 39 27.45 4.74 18.60
N SER A 40 27.84 4.73 17.34
CA SER A 40 28.27 5.91 16.57
C SER A 40 27.14 6.53 15.72
N ARG A 41 26.00 5.87 15.58
CA ARG A 41 24.85 6.35 14.78
C ARG A 41 23.69 6.63 15.71
N SER A 42 23.56 7.87 15.99
CA SER A 42 22.75 8.48 17.01
C SER A 42 21.27 8.11 16.96
N HIS A 43 20.70 7.89 18.13
CA HIS A 43 19.31 8.14 18.38
C HIS A 43 18.95 9.53 17.88
N ILE A 44 17.99 9.62 16.96
CA ILE A 44 17.49 10.92 16.49
C ILE A 44 16.35 11.31 17.41
N ARG A 45 16.37 12.55 17.83
CA ARG A 45 15.21 13.17 18.43
C ARG A 45 14.31 13.68 17.30
N TRP A 46 13.29 12.90 16.97
CA TRP A 46 12.29 13.33 15.97
C TRP A 46 11.50 14.52 16.50
N ASP A 47 11.31 15.54 15.67
CA ASP A 47 10.52 16.71 16.03
C ASP A 47 9.08 16.58 15.55
N TYR A 48 8.24 16.00 16.38
CA TYR A 48 6.80 15.82 16.11
C TYR A 48 6.00 17.11 16.02
N ARG A 49 6.58 18.27 16.42
CA ARG A 49 5.87 19.56 16.36
C ARG A 49 5.55 20.02 14.94
N GLN A 50 6.19 19.43 13.94
CA GLN A 50 5.94 19.71 12.53
C GLN A 50 4.85 18.81 11.93
N GLU A 51 4.40 17.80 12.65
CA GLU A 51 3.29 16.95 12.25
C GLU A 51 1.96 17.62 12.57
N ASP A 52 0.99 17.44 11.69
CA ASP A 52 -0.36 17.98 11.84
C ASP A 52 -1.42 16.91 11.57
N PRO A 53 -1.54 15.92 12.49
CA PRO A 53 -2.36 14.73 12.27
C PRO A 53 -3.85 15.01 12.15
N VAL A 54 -4.31 16.20 12.49
CA VAL A 54 -5.72 16.63 12.42
C VAL A 54 -6.05 17.40 11.16
N ASN A 55 -5.06 17.66 10.28
CA ASN A 55 -5.27 18.35 9.01
C ASN A 55 -5.79 17.37 7.96
N ASP A 56 -6.85 17.76 7.25
CA ASP A 56 -7.57 16.90 6.31
C ASP A 56 -7.44 17.46 4.89
N ALA A 57 -7.05 16.63 3.94
CA ALA A 57 -6.85 16.97 2.53
C ALA A 57 -8.12 17.48 1.83
N ARG A 58 -9.30 17.30 2.45
CA ARG A 58 -10.57 17.88 2.00
C ARG A 58 -10.72 19.37 2.37
N GLY A 59 -9.68 19.98 2.95
CA GLY A 59 -9.69 21.39 3.35
C GLY A 59 -10.36 21.65 4.69
N THR A 60 -10.58 20.63 5.50
CA THR A 60 -11.11 20.74 6.85
C THR A 60 -10.04 20.40 7.89
N ARG A 61 -10.32 20.74 9.14
CA ARG A 61 -9.44 20.40 10.26
C ARG A 61 -10.28 19.83 11.40
N LEU A 62 -9.91 18.63 11.88
CA LEU A 62 -10.56 18.03 13.03
C LEU A 62 -10.16 18.79 14.29
N GLU A 63 -11.12 19.14 15.14
CA GLU A 63 -10.79 19.70 16.44
C GLU A 63 -10.04 18.66 17.29
N ARG A 64 -8.91 19.05 17.87
CA ARG A 64 -8.05 18.16 18.66
C ARG A 64 -8.79 17.50 19.83
N ALA A 65 -9.76 18.22 20.42
CA ALA A 65 -10.60 17.68 21.51
C ALA A 65 -11.57 16.56 21.04
N ALA A 66 -11.88 16.53 19.76
CA ALA A 66 -12.71 15.50 19.14
C ALA A 66 -11.87 14.36 18.48
N ALA A 67 -10.54 14.53 18.41
CA ALA A 67 -9.66 13.53 17.85
C ALA A 67 -9.44 12.37 18.82
N HIS A 68 -9.45 11.14 18.30
CA HIS A 68 -9.03 9.99 19.09
C HIS A 68 -7.56 10.16 19.52
N PRO A 69 -7.16 9.81 20.76
CA PRO A 69 -5.78 9.96 21.23
C PRO A 69 -4.72 9.35 20.32
N ASP A 70 -5.01 8.20 19.69
CA ASP A 70 -4.08 7.51 18.78
C ASP A 70 -3.82 8.29 17.48
N LEU A 71 -4.68 9.24 17.13
CA LEU A 71 -4.47 10.12 15.98
C LEU A 71 -3.46 11.23 16.31
N LEU A 72 -3.28 11.60 17.57
CA LEU A 72 -2.45 12.72 18.01
C LEU A 72 -0.97 12.30 18.15
N THR A 73 -0.35 11.93 17.06
CA THR A 73 1.04 11.46 17.00
C THR A 73 2.09 12.55 17.25
N ASP A 74 1.69 13.83 17.20
CA ASP A 74 2.54 14.99 17.46
C ASP A 74 2.75 15.30 18.96
N ALA A 75 2.13 14.51 19.85
CA ALA A 75 2.34 14.65 21.30
C ALA A 75 3.79 14.29 21.65
N PRO A 76 4.47 15.07 22.55
CA PRO A 76 5.82 14.75 22.98
C PRO A 76 5.88 13.35 23.61
N GLN A 77 6.64 12.46 23.03
CA GLN A 77 6.86 11.12 23.56
C GLN A 77 8.23 11.07 24.23
N LEU A 78 8.25 10.75 25.51
CA LEU A 78 9.45 10.83 26.35
C LEU A 78 10.50 9.74 26.05
N ASN A 79 10.11 8.62 25.41
CA ASN A 79 10.94 7.42 25.24
C ASN A 79 10.91 6.88 23.80
N ILE A 80 10.92 7.74 22.77
CA ILE A 80 10.97 7.24 21.42
C ILE A 80 12.41 6.96 21.01
N THR A 81 12.62 5.72 20.62
CA THR A 81 13.83 5.28 19.96
C THR A 81 13.62 5.39 18.46
N ASN A 82 14.22 6.39 17.85
CA ASN A 82 14.33 6.54 16.40
C ASN A 82 15.78 6.34 16.00
N VAL A 83 16.01 5.55 14.97
CA VAL A 83 17.33 5.24 14.44
C VAL A 83 17.35 5.48 12.95
N ILE A 84 18.42 6.12 12.44
CA ILE A 84 18.67 6.14 10.99
C ILE A 84 19.36 4.83 10.59
N ALA A 85 18.75 4.14 9.63
CA ALA A 85 19.33 2.96 9.01
C ALA A 85 20.56 3.33 8.14
N PRO A 86 21.47 2.37 7.87
CA PRO A 86 22.67 2.62 7.05
C PRO A 86 22.41 3.17 5.65
N ASN A 87 21.22 2.90 5.11
CA ASN A 87 20.79 3.36 3.80
C ASN A 87 19.98 4.69 3.82
N GLY A 88 19.89 5.34 4.99
CA GLY A 88 19.14 6.58 5.15
C GLY A 88 17.66 6.40 5.55
N GLY A 89 17.15 5.18 5.61
CA GLY A 89 15.81 4.90 6.11
C GLY A 89 15.69 5.15 7.62
N ARG A 90 14.47 5.24 8.13
CA ARG A 90 14.15 5.40 9.54
C ARG A 90 13.66 4.09 10.14
N ILE A 91 14.11 3.77 11.34
CA ILE A 91 13.63 2.64 12.13
C ILE A 91 13.11 3.18 13.45
N TYR A 92 11.90 2.83 13.83
CA TYR A 92 11.25 3.31 15.05
C TYR A 92 10.21 2.32 15.55
N VAL A 93 9.61 2.62 16.69
CA VAL A 93 8.48 1.84 17.21
C VAL A 93 7.21 2.60 16.88
N ASP A 94 6.32 1.97 16.11
CA ASP A 94 4.94 2.43 15.96
C ASP A 94 4.01 1.48 16.70
N HIS A 95 3.28 2.01 17.68
CA HIS A 95 2.43 1.25 18.61
C HIS A 95 3.20 0.10 19.29
N ALA A 96 3.07 -1.12 18.78
CA ALA A 96 3.74 -2.31 19.32
C ALA A 96 4.63 -3.01 18.27
N HIS A 97 4.90 -2.33 17.14
CA HIS A 97 5.64 -2.89 16.02
C HIS A 97 6.94 -2.13 15.77
N PRO A 98 8.08 -2.81 15.54
CA PRO A 98 9.23 -2.15 14.96
C PRO A 98 8.91 -1.86 13.49
N GLU A 99 9.07 -0.61 13.08
CA GLU A 99 8.74 -0.13 11.74
C GLU A 99 9.98 0.38 11.02
N TYR A 100 10.01 0.12 9.73
CA TYR A 100 11.03 0.64 8.82
C TYR A 100 10.37 1.51 7.74
N SER A 101 10.70 2.81 7.76
CA SER A 101 10.41 3.73 6.65
C SER A 101 11.60 3.77 5.71
N ALA A 102 11.37 3.36 4.47
CA ALA A 102 12.40 3.34 3.44
C ALA A 102 12.82 4.78 3.05
N PRO A 103 14.06 4.97 2.55
CA PRO A 103 14.44 6.22 1.90
C PRO A 103 13.50 6.54 0.74
N GLU A 104 13.29 7.82 0.49
CA GLU A 104 12.54 8.30 -0.67
C GLU A 104 13.32 7.99 -1.96
N THR A 105 12.58 7.68 -3.00
CA THR A 105 13.11 7.47 -4.34
C THR A 105 12.14 8.01 -5.38
N THR A 106 12.59 8.09 -6.62
CA THR A 106 11.74 8.50 -7.75
C THR A 106 11.41 7.36 -8.71
N ASP A 107 11.73 6.13 -8.34
CA ASP A 107 11.56 4.95 -9.20
C ASP A 107 10.95 3.79 -8.42
N PRO A 108 9.83 3.18 -8.88
CA PRO A 108 9.16 2.09 -8.16
C PRO A 108 10.03 0.84 -7.99
N PHE A 109 10.94 0.55 -8.92
CA PHE A 109 11.85 -0.60 -8.80
C PHE A 109 12.95 -0.33 -7.75
N GLU A 110 13.37 0.92 -7.62
CA GLU A 110 14.29 1.33 -6.55
C GLU A 110 13.60 1.30 -5.20
N ALA A 111 12.33 1.74 -5.11
CA ALA A 111 11.53 1.62 -3.90
C ALA A 111 11.40 0.16 -3.44
N VAL A 112 11.20 -0.79 -4.36
CA VAL A 112 11.25 -2.23 -4.03
C VAL A 112 12.60 -2.64 -3.47
N ARG A 113 13.72 -2.17 -4.04
CA ARG A 113 15.06 -2.47 -3.50
C ARG A 113 15.26 -1.94 -2.09
N TYR A 114 14.80 -0.71 -1.80
CA TYR A 114 14.89 -0.13 -0.46
C TYR A 114 14.00 -0.85 0.54
N ASP A 115 12.82 -1.27 0.14
CA ASP A 115 11.93 -2.09 0.97
C ASP A 115 12.58 -3.46 1.31
N ARG A 116 13.21 -4.11 0.33
CA ARG A 116 13.97 -5.36 0.56
C ARG A 116 15.23 -5.15 1.41
N ALA A 117 15.91 -4.02 1.26
CA ALA A 117 17.01 -3.66 2.14
C ALA A 117 16.53 -3.51 3.60
N GLY A 118 15.33 -2.96 3.80
CA GLY A 118 14.66 -2.90 5.09
C GLY A 118 14.48 -4.28 5.74
N ASP A 119 13.99 -5.27 4.98
CA ASP A 119 13.90 -6.66 5.49
C ASP A 119 15.23 -7.20 6.00
N LEU A 120 16.33 -6.90 5.29
CA LEU A 120 17.67 -7.35 5.70
C LEU A 120 18.16 -6.63 6.96
N ILE A 121 17.96 -5.31 7.02
CA ILE A 121 18.35 -4.47 8.16
C ILE A 121 17.56 -4.88 9.40
N MET A 122 16.26 -5.04 9.29
CA MET A 122 15.39 -5.42 10.40
C MET A 122 15.68 -6.83 10.90
N ARG A 123 15.97 -7.76 10.00
CA ARG A 123 16.41 -9.12 10.37
C ARG A 123 17.75 -9.11 11.15
N ALA A 124 18.71 -8.29 10.71
CA ALA A 124 19.98 -8.14 11.42
C ALA A 124 19.78 -7.51 12.80
N ALA A 125 18.90 -6.50 12.91
CA ALA A 125 18.54 -5.87 14.18
C ALA A 125 17.91 -6.88 15.16
N ALA A 126 16.96 -7.71 14.68
CA ALA A 126 16.32 -8.74 15.50
C ALA A 126 17.31 -9.83 15.96
N ALA A 127 18.28 -10.20 15.12
CA ALA A 127 19.34 -11.14 15.49
C ALA A 127 20.21 -10.55 16.63
N LYS A 128 20.67 -9.30 16.48
CA LYS A 128 21.48 -8.60 17.49
C LYS A 128 20.69 -8.39 18.79
N ALA A 129 19.40 -8.03 18.71
CA ALA A 129 18.53 -7.94 19.89
C ALA A 129 18.38 -9.30 20.59
N SER A 130 18.29 -10.39 19.83
CA SER A 130 18.23 -11.75 20.38
C SER A 130 19.50 -12.11 21.15
N GLU A 131 20.67 -11.80 20.62
CA GLU A 131 21.95 -12.00 21.28
C GLU A 131 22.05 -11.18 22.57
N THR A 132 21.70 -9.90 22.51
CA THR A 132 21.83 -8.97 23.65
C THR A 132 20.88 -9.33 24.79
N THR A 133 19.64 -9.75 24.46
CA THR A 133 18.61 -10.05 25.47
C THR A 133 18.62 -11.51 25.93
N GLY A 134 19.35 -12.39 25.24
CA GLY A 134 19.31 -13.83 25.47
C GLY A 134 17.97 -14.48 25.10
N ARG A 135 17.14 -13.79 24.32
CA ARG A 135 15.80 -14.24 23.89
C ARG A 135 15.76 -14.39 22.37
N LYS A 136 15.17 -15.48 21.88
CA LYS A 136 14.93 -15.58 20.44
C LYS A 136 13.82 -14.60 20.03
N ILE A 137 14.17 -13.56 19.27
CA ILE A 137 13.24 -12.57 18.73
C ILE A 137 13.05 -12.85 17.24
N VAL A 138 11.80 -12.93 16.80
CA VAL A 138 11.43 -13.19 15.40
C VAL A 138 10.50 -12.08 14.91
N LEU A 139 10.81 -11.54 13.74
CA LEU A 139 9.96 -10.59 13.02
C LEU A 139 9.13 -11.31 11.97
N HIS A 140 7.90 -10.86 11.81
CA HIS A 140 6.96 -11.37 10.81
C HIS A 140 6.54 -10.24 9.88
N ARG A 141 6.76 -10.44 8.58
CA ARG A 141 6.27 -9.54 7.53
C ARG A 141 4.96 -10.07 7.00
N ASN A 142 3.89 -9.66 7.63
CA ASN A 142 2.49 -9.89 7.27
C ASN A 142 1.67 -8.74 7.84
N ASN A 143 0.35 -8.76 7.76
CA ASN A 143 -0.48 -7.65 8.21
C ASN A 143 -1.49 -8.00 9.30
N VAL A 144 -1.61 -9.26 9.68
CA VAL A 144 -2.67 -9.71 10.60
C VAL A 144 -2.21 -10.88 11.46
N ASP A 145 -2.76 -10.97 12.67
CA ASP A 145 -2.48 -12.09 13.59
C ASP A 145 -3.64 -13.10 13.70
N GLY A 146 -4.78 -12.85 13.03
CA GLY A 146 -5.99 -13.68 13.15
C GLY A 146 -6.73 -13.57 14.46
N LYS A 147 -6.40 -12.57 15.30
CA LYS A 147 -7.03 -12.28 16.62
C LYS A 147 -7.60 -10.88 16.68
N GLY A 148 -7.77 -10.19 15.56
CA GLY A 148 -8.27 -8.84 15.45
C GLY A 148 -7.21 -7.75 15.41
N ALA A 149 -5.91 -8.07 15.51
CA ALA A 149 -4.84 -7.11 15.29
C ALA A 149 -4.43 -7.04 13.82
N SER A 150 -4.30 -5.82 13.30
CA SER A 150 -3.80 -5.56 11.96
C SER A 150 -2.79 -4.42 12.00
N TRP A 151 -1.69 -4.57 11.28
CA TRP A 151 -0.62 -3.58 11.13
C TRP A 151 -0.30 -3.28 9.67
N GLY A 152 0.38 -2.15 9.45
CA GLY A 152 0.46 -1.53 8.14
C GLY A 152 1.63 -1.97 7.27
N THR A 153 1.42 -1.78 5.98
CA THR A 153 2.46 -1.58 4.98
C THR A 153 1.96 -0.44 4.12
N HIS A 154 2.57 0.72 4.29
CA HIS A 154 2.06 1.96 3.70
C HIS A 154 2.87 2.34 2.47
N GLU A 155 2.20 3.05 1.58
CA GLU A 155 2.80 3.66 0.41
C GLU A 155 2.63 5.18 0.55
N ASN A 156 3.66 5.93 0.19
CA ASN A 156 3.63 7.39 0.21
C ASN A 156 4.00 7.92 -1.17
N TYR A 157 3.24 8.89 -1.65
CA TYR A 157 3.46 9.52 -2.94
C TYR A 157 3.36 11.03 -2.83
N MET A 158 4.34 11.73 -3.37
CA MET A 158 4.23 13.16 -3.59
C MET A 158 3.41 13.43 -4.84
N MET A 159 2.41 14.30 -4.75
CA MET A 159 1.56 14.70 -5.87
C MET A 159 1.25 16.19 -5.82
N LEU A 160 0.83 16.75 -6.97
CA LEU A 160 0.43 18.14 -7.06
C LEU A 160 -0.82 18.42 -6.22
N ARG A 161 -0.77 19.44 -5.38
CA ARG A 161 -1.90 19.89 -4.56
C ARG A 161 -3.02 20.53 -5.39
N SER A 162 -2.71 21.01 -6.59
CA SER A 162 -3.69 21.58 -7.52
C SER A 162 -4.72 20.57 -8.01
N VAL A 163 -4.42 19.25 -7.98
CA VAL A 163 -5.40 18.20 -8.31
C VAL A 163 -6.50 18.20 -7.25
N PRO A 164 -7.78 18.36 -7.63
CA PRO A 164 -8.91 18.31 -6.70
C PRO A 164 -8.94 16.97 -5.95
N PHE A 165 -9.07 17.00 -4.62
CA PHE A 165 -8.97 15.79 -3.80
C PHE A 165 -10.15 14.82 -3.98
N ASP A 166 -11.30 15.31 -4.43
CA ASP A 166 -12.44 14.46 -4.81
C ASP A 166 -12.13 13.58 -6.04
N LEU A 167 -11.41 14.10 -7.04
CA LEU A 167 -10.93 13.30 -8.18
C LEU A 167 -9.91 12.25 -7.73
N VAL A 168 -8.99 12.62 -6.81
CA VAL A 168 -8.07 11.65 -6.19
C VAL A 168 -8.86 10.56 -5.48
N THR A 169 -9.87 10.93 -4.70
CA THR A 169 -10.72 9.99 -3.97
C THR A 169 -11.44 9.03 -4.92
N ARG A 170 -12.06 9.53 -6.00
CA ARG A 170 -12.81 8.70 -6.96
C ARG A 170 -11.89 7.71 -7.67
N LEU A 171 -10.84 8.20 -8.29
CA LEU A 171 -9.90 7.36 -9.05
C LEU A 171 -9.20 6.33 -8.16
N MET A 172 -8.66 6.78 -7.01
CA MET A 172 -7.90 5.89 -6.12
C MET A 172 -8.80 4.88 -5.41
N THR A 173 -10.05 5.20 -5.08
CA THR A 173 -11.00 4.21 -4.54
C THR A 173 -11.20 3.06 -5.53
N THR A 174 -11.50 3.37 -6.79
CA THR A 174 -11.64 2.36 -7.86
C THR A 174 -10.38 1.51 -7.98
N HIS A 175 -9.20 2.16 -7.96
CA HIS A 175 -7.92 1.48 -8.08
C HIS A 175 -7.64 0.57 -6.87
N PHE A 176 -7.78 1.09 -5.65
CA PHE A 176 -7.41 0.35 -4.44
C PHE A 176 -8.33 -0.85 -4.17
N VAL A 177 -9.62 -0.72 -4.48
CA VAL A 177 -10.56 -1.84 -4.41
C VAL A 177 -10.20 -2.91 -5.43
N SER A 178 -9.95 -2.54 -6.68
CA SER A 178 -9.80 -3.51 -7.77
C SER A 178 -8.38 -4.07 -7.94
N ARG A 179 -7.31 -3.36 -7.51
CA ARG A 179 -5.92 -3.83 -7.66
C ARG A 179 -5.57 -5.07 -6.83
N GLN A 180 -6.39 -5.44 -5.84
CA GLN A 180 -6.20 -6.62 -4.99
C GLN A 180 -6.00 -7.89 -5.80
N ILE A 181 -6.63 -8.01 -6.98
CA ILE A 181 -6.55 -9.19 -7.85
C ILE A 181 -5.12 -9.51 -8.32
N PHE A 182 -4.19 -8.55 -8.29
CA PHE A 182 -2.79 -8.78 -8.68
C PHE A 182 -1.76 -8.33 -7.63
N ILE A 183 -2.16 -7.51 -6.64
CA ILE A 183 -1.25 -7.12 -5.56
C ILE A 183 -1.55 -7.79 -4.22
N GLY A 184 -2.66 -8.50 -4.09
CA GLY A 184 -3.01 -9.20 -2.86
C GLY A 184 -1.92 -10.19 -2.45
N SER A 185 -1.64 -10.27 -1.15
CA SER A 185 -0.58 -11.16 -0.65
C SER A 185 -1.11 -12.46 -0.05
N GLY A 186 -2.43 -12.67 -0.10
CA GLY A 186 -3.07 -13.89 0.36
C GLY A 186 -3.16 -14.04 1.88
N ARG A 187 -4.29 -14.54 2.36
CA ARG A 187 -4.55 -14.82 3.79
C ARG A 187 -5.36 -16.10 3.95
N VAL A 188 -4.97 -16.93 4.90
CA VAL A 188 -5.79 -18.03 5.42
C VAL A 188 -6.66 -17.51 6.56
N GLY A 189 -7.93 -17.86 6.58
CA GLY A 189 -8.93 -17.31 7.49
C GLY A 189 -9.61 -16.09 6.89
N ILE A 190 -10.91 -16.05 6.99
CA ILE A 190 -11.77 -15.04 6.39
C ILE A 190 -12.40 -14.21 7.51
N GLY A 191 -12.54 -12.90 7.28
CA GLY A 191 -13.08 -11.96 8.23
C GLY A 191 -12.00 -11.34 9.13
N GLU A 192 -12.38 -10.33 9.89
CA GLU A 192 -11.50 -9.54 10.74
C GLU A 192 -10.85 -10.39 11.85
N HIS A 193 -11.62 -11.28 12.44
CA HIS A 193 -11.19 -12.15 13.54
C HIS A 193 -10.97 -13.60 13.11
N SER A 194 -10.91 -13.89 11.82
CA SER A 194 -10.79 -15.26 11.26
C SER A 194 -11.92 -16.19 11.73
N GLU A 195 -13.12 -15.66 11.86
CA GLU A 195 -14.32 -16.36 12.30
C GLU A 195 -14.76 -17.48 11.35
N ASN A 196 -14.39 -17.37 10.09
CA ASN A 196 -14.65 -18.39 9.08
C ASN A 196 -13.34 -18.97 8.54
N ALA A 197 -13.26 -20.27 8.40
CA ALA A 197 -12.14 -20.93 7.72
C ALA A 197 -12.24 -20.69 6.21
N GLY A 198 -11.13 -20.29 5.59
CA GLY A 198 -11.10 -20.02 4.16
C GLY A 198 -9.82 -19.36 3.70
N TYR A 199 -9.83 -18.87 2.49
CA TYR A 199 -8.74 -18.13 1.87
C TYR A 199 -9.28 -16.85 1.22
N GLN A 200 -8.49 -15.77 1.22
CA GLN A 200 -8.83 -14.52 0.56
C GLN A 200 -7.59 -13.86 -0.08
N LEU A 201 -7.81 -12.94 -1.03
CA LEU A 201 -6.74 -12.31 -1.80
C LEU A 201 -5.90 -11.35 -0.96
N SER A 202 -6.54 -10.47 -0.17
CA SER A 202 -5.87 -9.47 0.64
C SER A 202 -5.78 -9.88 2.11
N GLN A 203 -4.70 -9.50 2.78
CA GLN A 203 -4.60 -9.66 4.22
C GLN A 203 -5.38 -8.61 4.99
N ARG A 204 -5.62 -7.44 4.40
CA ARG A 204 -6.12 -6.26 5.10
C ARG A 204 -7.52 -5.83 4.73
N ALA A 205 -8.12 -6.34 3.64
CA ALA A 205 -9.39 -5.83 3.12
C ALA A 205 -10.49 -5.73 4.20
N ASP A 206 -10.65 -6.74 5.05
CA ASP A 206 -11.68 -6.80 6.09
C ASP A 206 -11.52 -5.74 7.20
N TYR A 207 -10.37 -5.08 7.28
CA TYR A 207 -10.07 -4.05 8.29
C TYR A 207 -10.36 -2.63 7.81
N PHE A 208 -10.97 -2.47 6.64
CA PHE A 208 -11.36 -1.17 6.07
C PHE A 208 -12.87 -1.02 6.12
N HIS A 209 -13.34 -0.02 6.87
CA HIS A 209 -14.75 0.17 7.19
C HIS A 209 -15.31 1.49 6.64
N MET A 210 -14.46 2.35 6.09
CA MET A 210 -14.85 3.64 5.54
C MET A 210 -14.28 3.87 4.15
N LYS A 211 -15.01 4.60 3.30
CA LYS A 211 -14.50 5.03 1.99
C LYS A 211 -13.36 6.05 2.17
N VAL A 212 -13.56 7.07 3.01
CA VAL A 212 -12.67 8.23 3.15
C VAL A 212 -12.62 8.68 4.61
N GLY A 213 -11.45 8.95 5.14
CA GLY A 213 -11.31 9.45 6.52
C GLY A 213 -9.87 9.70 6.95
N LEU A 214 -9.72 10.30 8.15
CA LEU A 214 -8.42 10.61 8.78
C LEU A 214 -7.82 9.44 9.56
N GLN A 215 -8.64 8.49 9.98
CA GLN A 215 -8.23 7.43 10.90
C GLN A 215 -7.21 6.48 10.26
N THR A 216 -6.31 5.94 11.08
CA THR A 216 -5.32 4.95 10.64
C THR A 216 -5.41 3.64 11.42
N THR A 217 -5.96 3.66 12.63
CA THR A 217 -5.98 2.53 13.56
C THR A 217 -7.37 1.90 13.67
N PHE A 218 -8.42 2.72 13.81
CA PHE A 218 -9.82 2.30 13.88
C PHE A 218 -10.58 2.86 12.69
N ASP A 219 -11.68 2.22 12.29
CA ASP A 219 -12.51 2.65 11.16
C ASP A 219 -11.67 3.09 9.95
N ARG A 220 -10.69 2.25 9.58
CA ARG A 220 -9.71 2.55 8.54
C ARG A 220 -10.41 2.86 7.23
N PRO A 221 -10.09 4.00 6.59
CA PRO A 221 -10.63 4.36 5.29
C PRO A 221 -9.78 3.78 4.15
N ILE A 222 -10.44 3.47 3.03
CA ILE A 222 -9.76 3.12 1.77
C ILE A 222 -8.90 4.29 1.31
N ILE A 223 -9.41 5.53 1.43
CA ILE A 223 -8.67 6.76 1.15
C ILE A 223 -8.40 7.50 2.45
N ASN A 224 -7.14 7.51 2.85
CA ASN A 224 -6.70 8.30 3.99
C ASN A 224 -6.55 9.76 3.59
N THR A 225 -7.15 10.66 4.38
CA THR A 225 -7.18 12.11 4.10
C THR A 225 -6.18 12.91 4.92
N ARG A 226 -5.30 12.25 5.66
CA ARG A 226 -4.27 12.92 6.45
C ARG A 226 -3.38 13.75 5.53
N ASP A 227 -3.32 15.05 5.76
CA ASP A 227 -2.53 16.00 4.98
C ASP A 227 -1.43 16.61 5.87
N GLU A 228 -0.46 15.77 6.20
CA GLU A 228 0.72 16.21 6.94
C GLU A 228 1.77 16.76 5.99
N SER A 229 2.29 17.90 6.35
CA SER A 229 3.26 18.61 5.53
C SER A 229 4.65 17.98 5.67
N HIS A 230 5.03 17.17 4.70
CA HIS A 230 6.42 16.80 4.46
C HIS A 230 6.94 17.37 3.15
N SER A 231 6.26 18.42 2.61
CA SER A 231 6.54 19.03 1.31
C SER A 231 6.18 20.52 1.32
N THR A 232 6.48 21.23 0.24
CA THR A 232 6.02 22.61 0.02
C THR A 232 4.52 22.69 -0.25
N ASP A 233 3.95 23.90 -0.21
CA ASP A 233 2.52 24.14 -0.44
C ASP A 233 2.05 23.72 -1.86
N GLU A 234 2.98 23.57 -2.80
CA GLU A 234 2.70 23.10 -4.16
C GLU A 234 2.32 21.61 -4.21
N TYR A 235 2.81 20.83 -3.25
CA TYR A 235 2.63 19.36 -3.21
C TYR A 235 1.87 18.94 -1.96
N ARG A 236 1.29 17.75 -2.04
CA ARG A 236 0.78 16.99 -0.89
C ARG A 236 1.37 15.59 -0.89
N ARG A 237 1.42 14.98 0.28
CA ARG A 237 1.69 13.56 0.43
C ARG A 237 0.37 12.79 0.37
N LEU A 238 0.20 11.92 -0.61
CA LEU A 238 -0.84 10.90 -0.54
C LEU A 238 -0.34 9.73 0.30
N HIS A 239 -0.94 9.54 1.47
CA HIS A 239 -0.64 8.46 2.38
C HIS A 239 -1.61 7.30 2.15
N VAL A 240 -1.11 6.17 1.65
CA VAL A 240 -1.90 4.99 1.28
C VAL A 240 -1.69 3.89 2.30
N ILE A 241 -2.74 3.56 3.05
CA ILE A 241 -2.70 2.58 4.15
C ILE A 241 -3.29 1.21 3.78
N VAL A 242 -3.82 1.07 2.57
CA VAL A 242 -4.68 -0.05 2.16
C VAL A 242 -3.93 -1.23 1.54
N GLY A 243 -2.60 -1.14 1.37
CA GLY A 243 -1.79 -2.18 0.74
C GLY A 243 -1.42 -3.34 1.66
N ASP A 244 -1.20 -4.52 1.07
CA ASP A 244 -0.68 -5.70 1.76
C ASP A 244 0.87 -5.69 1.85
N ALA A 245 1.42 -6.39 2.84
CA ALA A 245 2.86 -6.62 3.01
C ALA A 245 3.37 -7.69 2.03
N ASN A 246 3.62 -7.30 0.80
CA ASN A 246 4.08 -8.22 -0.23
C ASN A 246 5.47 -8.80 0.08
N ARG A 247 5.62 -10.12 -0.14
CA ARG A 247 6.89 -10.84 -0.09
C ARG A 247 7.53 -10.98 -1.48
N MET A 248 6.76 -10.79 -2.55
CA MET A 248 7.23 -10.87 -3.93
C MET A 248 7.45 -9.48 -4.51
N ASP A 249 8.50 -9.33 -5.34
CA ASP A 249 8.88 -8.04 -5.92
C ASP A 249 7.90 -7.57 -7.00
N VAL A 250 7.30 -8.50 -7.76
CA VAL A 250 6.37 -8.15 -8.86
C VAL A 250 5.12 -7.45 -8.32
N PRO A 251 4.36 -7.99 -7.35
CA PRO A 251 3.23 -7.28 -6.76
C PRO A 251 3.63 -5.96 -6.11
N GLN A 252 4.80 -5.90 -5.46
CA GLN A 252 5.29 -4.67 -4.85
C GLN A 252 5.59 -3.59 -5.90
N ALA A 253 6.25 -3.93 -7.00
CA ALA A 253 6.53 -3.00 -8.10
C ALA A 253 5.25 -2.54 -8.79
N LEU A 254 4.29 -3.45 -9.00
CA LEU A 254 2.97 -3.12 -9.55
C LEU A 254 2.18 -2.21 -8.63
N LYS A 255 2.17 -2.47 -7.33
CA LYS A 255 1.50 -1.65 -6.33
C LYS A 255 1.98 -0.19 -6.42
N LEU A 256 3.29 0.02 -6.40
CA LEU A 256 3.91 1.34 -6.45
C LEU A 256 3.76 1.99 -7.84
N GLY A 257 4.04 1.24 -8.90
CA GLY A 257 4.09 1.76 -10.25
C GLY A 257 2.71 2.10 -10.81
N THR A 258 1.70 1.25 -10.63
CA THR A 258 0.34 1.50 -11.14
C THR A 258 -0.33 2.68 -10.43
N THR A 259 -0.15 2.79 -9.10
CA THR A 259 -0.62 3.96 -8.35
C THR A 259 0.06 5.23 -8.85
N SER A 260 1.38 5.21 -9.05
CA SER A 260 2.11 6.36 -9.58
C SER A 260 1.62 6.77 -10.97
N MET A 261 1.32 5.81 -11.85
CA MET A 261 0.78 6.11 -13.19
C MET A 261 -0.61 6.73 -13.15
N LEU A 262 -1.47 6.30 -12.23
CA LEU A 262 -2.79 6.89 -12.06
C LEU A 262 -2.72 8.29 -11.43
N LEU A 263 -1.78 8.55 -10.53
CA LEU A 263 -1.52 9.91 -10.05
C LEU A 263 -0.97 10.81 -11.17
N TRP A 264 -0.13 10.25 -12.04
CA TRP A 264 0.31 10.95 -13.26
C TRP A 264 -0.88 11.30 -14.17
N LEU A 265 -1.83 10.39 -14.37
CA LEU A 265 -3.06 10.65 -15.14
C LEU A 265 -3.85 11.81 -14.55
N LEU A 266 -4.05 11.85 -13.22
CA LEU A 266 -4.73 12.95 -12.52
C LEU A 266 -4.05 14.31 -12.76
N GLU A 267 -2.72 14.33 -12.76
CA GLU A 267 -1.91 15.55 -12.92
C GLU A 267 -1.81 16.04 -14.37
N HIS A 268 -2.15 15.20 -15.34
CA HIS A 268 -1.98 15.49 -16.79
C HIS A 268 -3.24 15.29 -17.61
N ALA A 269 -4.40 15.14 -16.96
CA ALA A 269 -5.67 14.91 -17.66
C ALA A 269 -6.00 16.02 -18.66
N ASP A 270 -5.77 17.28 -18.28
CA ASP A 270 -5.99 18.45 -19.17
C ASP A 270 -5.08 18.35 -20.41
N MET A 271 -3.80 18.01 -20.22
CA MET A 271 -2.85 17.82 -21.34
C MET A 271 -3.21 16.63 -22.23
N ALA A 272 -3.86 15.64 -21.65
CA ALA A 272 -4.33 14.44 -22.33
C ALA A 272 -5.72 14.62 -22.95
N GLU A 273 -6.34 15.79 -22.80
CA GLU A 273 -7.70 16.09 -23.27
C GLU A 273 -8.74 15.10 -22.71
N ILE A 274 -8.58 14.66 -21.45
CA ILE A 274 -9.48 13.72 -20.78
C ILE A 274 -10.32 14.45 -19.73
N ASP A 275 -11.64 14.43 -19.88
CA ASP A 275 -12.57 14.78 -18.80
C ASP A 275 -12.62 13.62 -17.79
N LEU A 276 -11.95 13.80 -16.64
CA LEU A 276 -11.91 12.79 -15.60
C LEU A 276 -13.29 12.52 -14.97
N ASN A 277 -14.19 13.51 -14.94
CA ASN A 277 -15.54 13.28 -14.40
C ASN A 277 -16.31 12.31 -15.29
N GLU A 278 -16.28 12.51 -16.58
CA GLU A 278 -16.91 11.63 -17.57
C GLU A 278 -16.23 10.25 -17.58
N ALA A 279 -14.90 10.22 -17.60
CA ALA A 279 -14.14 8.97 -17.68
C ALA A 279 -14.28 8.08 -16.43
N LEU A 280 -14.48 8.66 -15.23
CA LEU A 280 -14.62 7.93 -13.98
C LEU A 280 -16.07 7.59 -13.61
N GLU A 281 -17.07 8.24 -14.21
CA GLU A 281 -18.48 7.97 -13.93
C GLU A 281 -18.82 6.49 -14.06
N PRO A 282 -18.48 5.78 -15.16
CA PRO A 282 -18.80 4.37 -15.36
C PRO A 282 -17.95 3.41 -14.49
N LEU A 283 -17.04 3.93 -13.69
CA LEU A 283 -16.15 3.15 -12.81
C LEU A 283 -16.42 3.44 -11.33
N THR A 284 -17.38 4.28 -11.00
CA THR A 284 -17.69 4.68 -9.62
C THR A 284 -18.52 3.61 -8.94
N LEU A 285 -17.97 3.01 -7.88
CA LEU A 285 -18.60 1.95 -7.07
C LEU A 285 -19.73 2.52 -6.21
N ALA A 286 -20.86 1.83 -6.15
CA ALA A 286 -22.00 2.21 -5.30
C ALA A 286 -21.67 2.06 -3.81
N ASP A 287 -20.98 0.97 -3.42
CA ASP A 287 -20.44 0.74 -2.09
C ASP A 287 -19.00 0.24 -2.19
N PRO A 288 -18.00 1.15 -2.07
CA PRO A 288 -16.60 0.76 -2.18
C PRO A 288 -16.09 -0.13 -1.04
N VAL A 289 -16.66 -0.03 0.15
CA VAL A 289 -16.24 -0.85 1.31
C VAL A 289 -16.68 -2.29 1.10
N GLU A 290 -17.96 -2.49 0.78
CA GLU A 290 -18.47 -3.82 0.44
C GLU A 290 -17.78 -4.40 -0.79
N ALA A 291 -17.53 -3.58 -1.82
CA ALA A 291 -16.79 -4.01 -2.99
C ALA A 291 -15.35 -4.45 -2.66
N MET A 292 -14.69 -3.77 -1.72
CA MET A 292 -13.33 -4.14 -1.28
C MET A 292 -13.32 -5.51 -0.61
N HIS A 293 -14.28 -5.79 0.27
CA HIS A 293 -14.45 -7.09 0.92
C HIS A 293 -14.80 -8.17 -0.11
N THR A 294 -15.78 -7.89 -0.98
CA THR A 294 -16.20 -8.80 -2.05
C THR A 294 -15.03 -9.23 -2.94
N VAL A 295 -14.22 -8.28 -3.41
CA VAL A 295 -13.04 -8.59 -4.26
C VAL A 295 -12.04 -9.47 -3.50
N SER A 296 -11.80 -9.20 -2.22
CA SER A 296 -10.85 -9.98 -1.43
C SER A 296 -11.30 -11.43 -1.24
N HIS A 297 -12.58 -11.66 -1.02
CA HIS A 297 -13.15 -12.98 -0.73
C HIS A 297 -13.45 -13.78 -2.01
N ASP A 298 -13.52 -13.13 -3.17
CA ASP A 298 -13.84 -13.78 -4.44
C ASP A 298 -12.63 -14.41 -5.12
N LEU A 299 -12.43 -15.70 -4.90
CA LEU A 299 -11.39 -16.44 -5.60
C LEU A 299 -11.74 -16.76 -7.07
N THR A 300 -12.98 -16.52 -7.51
CA THR A 300 -13.34 -16.66 -8.93
C THR A 300 -12.83 -15.50 -9.77
N LEU A 301 -12.48 -14.36 -9.16
CA LEU A 301 -12.03 -13.11 -9.79
C LEU A 301 -13.09 -12.52 -10.74
N ALA A 302 -14.36 -12.81 -10.50
CA ALA A 302 -15.46 -12.48 -11.38
C ALA A 302 -16.68 -11.90 -10.64
N ALA A 303 -16.59 -11.66 -9.33
CA ALA A 303 -17.68 -11.10 -8.55
C ALA A 303 -18.21 -9.80 -9.17
N PRO A 304 -19.54 -9.66 -9.34
CA PRO A 304 -20.13 -8.44 -9.85
C PRO A 304 -20.10 -7.34 -8.77
N LEU A 305 -19.55 -6.20 -9.11
CA LEU A 305 -19.44 -5.02 -8.25
C LEU A 305 -20.46 -3.98 -8.72
N PRO A 306 -21.43 -3.58 -7.89
CA PRO A 306 -22.45 -2.58 -8.26
C PRO A 306 -21.83 -1.19 -8.51
N LEU A 307 -22.31 -0.49 -9.54
CA LEU A 307 -21.90 0.86 -9.91
C LEU A 307 -22.97 1.89 -9.51
N GLU A 308 -22.57 3.12 -9.19
CA GLU A 308 -23.49 4.23 -8.87
C GLU A 308 -24.44 4.54 -10.04
N THR A 309 -23.99 4.39 -11.28
CA THR A 309 -24.78 4.59 -12.50
C THR A 309 -25.75 3.45 -12.81
N GLY A 310 -25.76 2.41 -11.96
CA GLY A 310 -26.48 1.16 -12.22
C GLY A 310 -25.64 0.16 -13.02
N GLY A 311 -26.10 -1.11 -13.01
CA GLY A 311 -25.31 -2.20 -13.58
C GLY A 311 -24.17 -2.67 -12.67
N THR A 312 -23.31 -3.50 -13.21
CA THR A 312 -22.18 -4.08 -12.49
C THR A 312 -20.93 -4.13 -13.34
N THR A 313 -19.79 -4.17 -12.68
CA THR A 313 -18.47 -4.41 -13.27
C THR A 313 -17.74 -5.51 -12.50
N THR A 314 -16.50 -5.83 -12.86
CA THR A 314 -15.60 -6.69 -12.06
C THR A 314 -14.30 -5.96 -11.77
N ALA A 315 -13.57 -6.37 -10.74
CA ALA A 315 -12.26 -5.79 -10.43
C ALA A 315 -11.30 -5.85 -11.63
N TRP A 316 -11.36 -6.93 -12.42
CA TRP A 316 -10.56 -7.07 -13.63
C TRP A 316 -10.94 -6.04 -14.70
N GLN A 317 -12.24 -5.85 -14.99
CA GLN A 317 -12.71 -4.86 -15.96
C GLN A 317 -12.32 -3.44 -15.53
N MET A 318 -12.44 -3.11 -14.24
CA MET A 318 -11.99 -1.82 -13.71
C MET A 318 -10.52 -1.57 -13.99
N GLN A 319 -9.66 -2.54 -13.71
CA GLN A 319 -8.22 -2.40 -13.94
C GLN A 319 -7.85 -2.32 -15.43
N VAL A 320 -8.59 -3.03 -16.30
CA VAL A 320 -8.44 -2.90 -17.76
C VAL A 320 -8.79 -1.48 -18.19
N SER A 321 -9.92 -0.92 -17.71
CA SER A 321 -10.34 0.45 -18.03
C SER A 321 -9.34 1.49 -17.52
N LEU A 322 -8.87 1.37 -16.27
CA LEU A 322 -7.88 2.28 -15.70
C LEU A 322 -6.56 2.26 -16.50
N ARG A 323 -6.07 1.06 -16.85
CA ARG A 323 -4.89 0.94 -17.71
C ARG A 323 -5.11 1.55 -19.08
N GLY A 324 -6.32 1.37 -19.66
CA GLY A 324 -6.71 1.96 -20.94
C GLY A 324 -6.69 3.48 -20.91
N LEU A 325 -7.21 4.12 -19.85
CA LEU A 325 -7.15 5.57 -19.66
C LEU A 325 -5.72 6.10 -19.60
N VAL A 326 -4.85 5.42 -18.82
CA VAL A 326 -3.42 5.78 -18.75
C VAL A 326 -2.76 5.65 -20.12
N TYR A 327 -3.07 4.58 -20.86
CA TYR A 327 -2.51 4.35 -22.19
C TYR A 327 -2.93 5.42 -23.18
N ALA A 328 -4.23 5.78 -23.22
CA ALA A 328 -4.76 6.82 -24.08
C ALA A 328 -4.15 8.19 -23.74
N ALA A 329 -4.10 8.53 -22.45
CA ALA A 329 -3.45 9.76 -21.98
C ALA A 329 -1.97 9.83 -22.41
N ALA A 330 -1.24 8.75 -22.25
CA ALA A 330 0.17 8.71 -22.62
C ALA A 330 0.38 8.83 -24.14
N ALA A 331 -0.51 8.24 -24.96
CA ALA A 331 -0.47 8.38 -26.42
C ALA A 331 -0.68 9.84 -26.85
N THR A 332 -1.59 10.57 -26.19
CA THR A 332 -1.81 12.00 -26.44
C THR A 332 -0.62 12.84 -25.97
N VAL A 333 -0.15 12.65 -24.72
CA VAL A 333 0.88 13.50 -24.09
C VAL A 333 2.27 13.27 -24.69
N TYR A 334 2.64 12.01 -24.99
CA TYR A 334 3.99 11.64 -25.47
C TYR A 334 4.03 11.35 -26.97
N GLY A 335 2.88 11.26 -27.62
CA GLY A 335 2.77 10.72 -28.99
C GLY A 335 2.91 9.19 -29.02
N THR A 336 2.87 8.65 -30.22
CA THR A 336 3.00 7.20 -30.46
C THR A 336 4.18 6.90 -31.36
N ASP A 337 4.74 5.71 -31.21
CA ASP A 337 5.75 5.17 -32.13
C ASP A 337 5.08 4.61 -33.41
N THR A 338 5.88 4.04 -34.31
CA THR A 338 5.41 3.46 -35.59
C THR A 338 4.52 2.22 -35.41
N SER A 339 4.49 1.62 -34.23
CA SER A 339 3.59 0.49 -33.90
C SER A 339 2.26 0.94 -33.27
N GLY A 340 2.12 2.24 -32.98
CA GLY A 340 0.98 2.80 -32.27
C GLY A 340 1.09 2.72 -30.74
N GLU A 341 2.23 2.27 -30.23
CA GLU A 341 2.51 2.30 -28.79
C GLU A 341 2.88 3.72 -28.33
N PRO A 342 2.45 4.16 -27.12
CA PRO A 342 2.90 5.43 -26.57
C PRO A 342 4.44 5.50 -26.51
N ALA A 343 4.99 6.63 -26.87
CA ALA A 343 6.43 6.90 -26.77
C ALA A 343 6.81 7.11 -25.29
N TRP A 344 6.82 6.04 -24.52
CA TRP A 344 7.06 6.08 -23.08
C TRP A 344 8.35 6.83 -22.73
N PRO A 345 8.30 7.80 -21.78
CA PRO A 345 9.40 8.73 -21.53
C PRO A 345 10.64 8.09 -20.92
N ASP A 346 10.50 6.93 -20.29
CA ASP A 346 11.60 6.19 -19.68
C ASP A 346 11.31 4.69 -19.58
N ARG A 347 12.37 3.94 -19.28
CA ARG A 347 12.30 2.46 -19.19
C ARG A 347 11.42 1.97 -18.04
N SER A 348 11.44 2.64 -16.90
CA SER A 348 10.66 2.24 -15.73
C SER A 348 9.16 2.35 -16.01
N THR A 349 8.73 3.45 -16.64
CA THR A 349 7.34 3.65 -17.08
C THR A 349 6.89 2.57 -18.05
N ARG A 350 7.71 2.30 -19.09
CA ARG A 350 7.43 1.22 -20.07
C ARG A 350 7.29 -0.13 -19.37
N ASN A 351 8.20 -0.46 -18.46
CA ASN A 351 8.21 -1.73 -17.76
C ASN A 351 6.97 -1.87 -16.85
N ILE A 352 6.59 -0.85 -16.10
CA ILE A 352 5.37 -0.89 -15.26
C ILE A 352 4.12 -1.10 -16.11
N MET A 353 3.99 -0.41 -17.23
CA MET A 353 2.84 -0.56 -18.13
C MET A 353 2.78 -1.95 -18.78
N ALA A 354 3.92 -2.53 -19.13
CA ALA A 354 4.01 -3.90 -19.62
C ALA A 354 3.67 -4.92 -18.50
N MET A 355 4.22 -4.74 -17.30
CA MET A 355 3.93 -5.60 -16.15
C MET A 355 2.46 -5.54 -15.75
N TRP A 356 1.83 -4.36 -15.80
CA TRP A 356 0.39 -4.21 -15.52
C TRP A 356 -0.45 -4.98 -16.53
N GLY A 357 -0.12 -4.88 -17.84
CA GLY A 357 -0.77 -5.69 -18.88
C GLY A 357 -0.60 -7.18 -18.67
N GLN A 358 0.63 -7.62 -18.30
CA GLN A 358 0.91 -9.03 -18.00
C GLN A 358 0.12 -9.52 -16.76
N ALA A 359 0.04 -8.73 -15.71
CA ALA A 359 -0.73 -9.08 -14.51
C ALA A 359 -2.23 -9.26 -14.82
N LEU A 360 -2.79 -8.41 -15.67
CA LEU A 360 -4.18 -8.54 -16.12
C LEU A 360 -4.40 -9.79 -16.98
N ALA A 361 -3.42 -10.16 -17.82
CA ALA A 361 -3.45 -11.40 -18.59
C ALA A 361 -3.34 -12.63 -17.68
N ASP A 362 -2.48 -12.58 -16.66
CA ASP A 362 -2.34 -13.64 -15.66
C ASP A 362 -3.65 -13.85 -14.88
N VAL A 363 -4.27 -12.76 -14.41
CA VAL A 363 -5.57 -12.80 -13.73
C VAL A 363 -6.66 -13.38 -14.65
N ALA A 364 -6.69 -12.97 -15.92
CA ALA A 364 -7.64 -13.52 -16.90
C ALA A 364 -7.44 -15.04 -17.11
N THR A 365 -6.18 -15.48 -17.14
CA THR A 365 -5.86 -16.92 -17.25
C THR A 365 -6.33 -17.69 -16.02
N VAL A 366 -6.03 -17.19 -14.83
CA VAL A 366 -6.40 -17.84 -13.55
C VAL A 366 -7.93 -17.91 -13.36
N ARG A 367 -8.68 -16.85 -13.71
CA ARG A 367 -10.14 -16.82 -13.54
C ARG A 367 -10.88 -17.85 -14.40
N HIS A 368 -10.27 -18.32 -15.50
CA HIS A 368 -10.85 -19.32 -16.40
C HIS A 368 -10.42 -20.76 -16.08
N ALA A 369 -9.55 -20.95 -15.09
CA ALA A 369 -9.09 -22.25 -14.64
C ALA A 369 -9.89 -22.76 -13.44
N ASP A 370 -10.09 -24.07 -13.40
CA ASP A 370 -10.53 -24.76 -12.19
C ASP A 370 -9.39 -24.90 -11.16
N ASP A 371 -9.69 -25.44 -9.99
CA ASP A 371 -8.72 -25.55 -8.91
C ASP A 371 -7.54 -26.46 -9.26
N ASP A 372 -7.77 -27.56 -9.97
CA ASP A 372 -6.70 -28.45 -10.44
C ASP A 372 -5.77 -27.74 -11.43
N GLY A 373 -6.34 -26.97 -12.34
CA GLY A 373 -5.59 -26.10 -13.25
C GLY A 373 -4.76 -25.07 -12.51
N ARG A 374 -5.35 -24.36 -11.54
CA ARG A 374 -4.66 -23.35 -10.71
C ARG A 374 -3.47 -23.92 -9.94
N LEU A 375 -3.55 -25.16 -9.43
CA LEU A 375 -2.44 -25.82 -8.74
C LEU A 375 -1.21 -26.02 -9.63
N THR A 376 -1.35 -25.99 -10.95
CA THR A 376 -0.26 -26.18 -11.91
C THR A 376 0.27 -24.89 -12.53
N MET A 377 -0.36 -23.75 -12.27
CA MET A 377 -0.05 -22.42 -12.85
C MET A 377 1.19 -21.77 -12.23
N ARG A 378 2.35 -22.39 -12.40
CA ARG A 378 3.62 -21.91 -11.81
C ARG A 378 4.05 -20.55 -12.32
N GLU A 379 3.80 -20.27 -13.59
CA GLU A 379 4.17 -19.00 -14.20
C GLU A 379 3.36 -17.84 -13.63
N GLN A 380 2.03 -17.98 -13.53
CA GLN A 380 1.15 -17.00 -12.92
C GLN A 380 1.44 -16.84 -11.42
N ALA A 381 1.62 -17.95 -10.71
CA ALA A 381 1.98 -17.95 -9.30
C ALA A 381 3.34 -17.26 -9.02
N SER A 382 4.26 -17.26 -9.98
CA SER A 382 5.52 -16.51 -9.86
C SER A 382 5.34 -14.98 -9.89
N ARG A 383 4.16 -14.47 -10.26
CA ARG A 383 3.82 -13.06 -10.36
C ARG A 383 2.64 -12.64 -9.49
N LEU A 384 1.76 -13.58 -9.11
CA LEU A 384 0.60 -13.37 -8.24
C LEU A 384 0.84 -14.02 -6.88
N GLU A 385 1.22 -13.21 -5.88
CA GLU A 385 1.62 -13.72 -4.58
C GLU A 385 0.51 -14.50 -3.88
N TRP A 386 -0.74 -14.03 -3.96
CA TRP A 386 -1.88 -14.75 -3.39
C TRP A 386 -2.08 -16.12 -4.02
N LEU A 387 -1.83 -16.27 -5.33
CA LEU A 387 -1.96 -17.56 -6.00
C LEU A 387 -0.88 -18.54 -5.54
N LEU A 388 0.39 -18.08 -5.41
CA LEU A 388 1.48 -18.90 -4.87
C LEU A 388 1.17 -19.40 -3.46
N LYS A 389 0.61 -18.55 -2.61
CA LYS A 389 0.22 -18.97 -1.25
C LYS A 389 -1.00 -19.87 -1.23
N TRP A 390 -1.92 -19.71 -2.18
CA TRP A 390 -3.09 -20.58 -2.31
C TRP A 390 -2.68 -21.99 -2.72
N GLN A 391 -1.74 -22.16 -3.66
CA GLN A 391 -1.15 -23.45 -4.05
C GLN A 391 -0.47 -24.17 -2.86
#